data_10b104e2dd5ba94e96c3aadba9f3782a
#
_entry.id   10b104e2dd5ba94e96c3aadba9f3782a
#
_cell.length_a   1.000
_cell.length_b   1.000
_cell.length_c   1.000
_cell.angle_alpha   90.00
_cell.angle_beta   90.00
_cell.angle_gamma   90.00
#
_symmetry.space_group_name_H-M   'P 1'
#
loop_
_entity.id
_entity.type
_entity.pdbx_description
1 polymer ?
#
loop_
_entity_poly.entity_id
_entity_poly.type
_entity_poly.pdbx_seq_one_letter_code
_entity_poly.pdbx_strand_id
1 'polypeptide(L)'
;LSGANQLSANPTLRRTNRIRTIHGSLAIEQNTLTLEQVTAVLNGKQVLAPPKDIAEVKNAYEIYDRLEELDPYSVDDLLTAHGIMTRGLVDEAGMFRSKPVGVVDQEGHVLHFGTLPQYVPDLVMELLNWVKNSDVHMLIRSCVFHYEFELIHPFADGNGRVGRLWHTLLLSKWNPAFAWLPVESIIHDRQEAYY
;
A
#
# COMPACT_ATOMS: atom_id res chain seq x y z
N LEU A 1 -9.66 17.26 17.74
CA LEU A 1 -10.79 17.05 16.79
C LEU A 1 -10.90 18.17 15.72
N SER A 2 -10.46 19.42 15.98
CA SER A 2 -10.54 20.51 14.98
C SER A 2 -9.57 20.37 13.80
N GLY A 3 -8.37 19.81 14.01
CA GLY A 3 -7.37 19.64 12.96
C GLY A 3 -7.74 18.56 11.91
N ALA A 4 -8.43 17.50 12.30
CA ALA A 4 -8.86 16.43 11.40
C ALA A 4 -9.92 16.95 10.39
N ASN A 5 -10.83 17.82 10.85
CA ASN A 5 -11.81 18.46 9.98
C ASN A 5 -11.21 19.47 9.00
N GLN A 6 -10.08 20.12 9.36
CA GLN A 6 -9.36 21.02 8.46
C GLN A 6 -8.60 20.26 7.36
N LEU A 7 -8.04 19.08 7.65
CA LEU A 7 -7.38 18.23 6.68
C LEU A 7 -8.36 17.74 5.61
N SER A 8 -9.52 17.25 6.03
CA SER A 8 -10.54 16.77 5.09
C SER A 8 -11.24 17.88 4.28
N ALA A 9 -11.22 19.13 4.78
CA ALA A 9 -11.87 20.26 4.13
C ALA A 9 -10.98 21.05 3.14
N ASN A 10 -9.64 20.83 3.14
CA ASN A 10 -8.71 21.60 2.30
C ASN A 10 -8.20 20.78 1.10
N PRO A 11 -8.70 21.01 -0.14
CA PRO A 11 -8.32 20.25 -1.32
C PRO A 11 -6.82 20.32 -1.65
N THR A 12 -6.19 21.47 -1.44
CA THR A 12 -4.75 21.66 -1.70
C THR A 12 -3.91 20.81 -0.74
N LEU A 13 -4.27 20.81 0.54
CA LEU A 13 -3.57 20.03 1.55
C LEU A 13 -3.74 18.52 1.31
N ARG A 14 -4.97 18.08 0.95
CA ARG A 14 -5.24 16.68 0.56
C ARG A 14 -4.36 16.26 -0.61
N ARG A 15 -4.31 17.08 -1.68
CA ARG A 15 -3.46 16.77 -2.85
C ARG A 15 -1.98 16.68 -2.46
N THR A 16 -1.47 17.64 -1.69
CA THR A 16 -0.08 17.64 -1.24
C THR A 16 0.25 16.40 -0.42
N ASN A 17 -0.62 16.04 0.52
CA ASN A 17 -0.43 14.85 1.35
C ASN A 17 -0.56 13.55 0.54
N ARG A 18 -1.47 13.45 -0.42
CA ARG A 18 -1.57 12.32 -1.33
C ARG A 18 -0.27 12.11 -2.12
N ILE A 19 0.33 13.19 -2.63
CA ILE A 19 1.60 13.12 -3.35
C ILE A 19 2.72 12.62 -2.42
N ARG A 20 2.76 13.08 -1.16
CA ARG A 20 3.72 12.61 -0.15
C ARG A 20 3.52 11.14 0.20
N THR A 21 2.28 10.69 0.39
CA THR A 21 1.93 9.29 0.61
C THR A 21 2.47 8.41 -0.52
N ILE A 22 2.17 8.77 -1.77
CA ILE A 22 2.61 8.02 -2.94
C ILE A 22 4.14 8.00 -3.03
N HIS A 23 4.79 9.16 -2.93
CA HIS A 23 6.24 9.23 -2.95
C HIS A 23 6.86 8.37 -1.84
N GLY A 24 6.42 8.49 -0.59
CA GLY A 24 6.94 7.71 0.53
C GLY A 24 6.76 6.20 0.34
N SER A 25 5.55 5.77 -0.06
CA SER A 25 5.27 4.35 -0.31
C SER A 25 6.13 3.75 -1.42
N LEU A 26 6.36 4.49 -2.51
CA LEU A 26 7.17 4.03 -3.63
C LEU A 26 8.66 4.11 -3.34
N ALA A 27 9.12 5.12 -2.59
CA ALA A 27 10.52 5.25 -2.20
C ALA A 27 11.00 4.11 -1.29
N ILE A 28 10.11 3.58 -0.41
CA ILE A 28 10.37 2.36 0.37
C ILE A 28 10.71 1.18 -0.56
N GLU A 29 10.05 1.08 -1.71
CA GLU A 29 10.27 0.05 -2.75
C GLU A 29 11.32 0.47 -3.80
N GLN A 30 12.20 1.41 -3.45
CA GLN A 30 13.33 1.85 -4.27
C GLN A 30 12.94 2.56 -5.59
N ASN A 31 11.72 3.11 -5.70
CA ASN A 31 11.41 4.03 -6.79
C ASN A 31 12.31 5.27 -6.70
N THR A 32 12.89 5.66 -7.82
CA THR A 32 13.97 6.67 -7.84
C THR A 32 13.50 8.10 -8.02
N LEU A 33 12.19 8.34 -8.22
CA LEU A 33 11.68 9.68 -8.44
C LEU A 33 11.67 10.52 -7.16
N THR A 34 12.16 11.74 -7.28
CA THR A 34 12.04 12.74 -6.20
C THR A 34 10.58 13.20 -6.04
N LEU A 35 10.27 13.83 -4.90
CA LEU A 35 8.94 14.39 -4.65
C LEU A 35 8.49 15.39 -5.73
N GLU A 36 9.44 16.19 -6.25
CA GLU A 36 9.20 17.13 -7.34
C GLU A 36 8.88 16.41 -8.64
N GLN A 37 9.59 15.32 -8.94
CA GLN A 37 9.37 14.51 -10.14
C GLN A 37 8.02 13.77 -10.07
N VAL A 38 7.67 13.18 -8.91
CA VAL A 38 6.33 12.59 -8.66
C VAL A 38 5.25 13.65 -8.88
N THR A 39 5.43 14.86 -8.32
CA THR A 39 4.51 15.98 -8.52
C THR A 39 4.39 16.36 -10.00
N ALA A 40 5.50 16.39 -10.74
CA ALA A 40 5.51 16.71 -12.17
C ALA A 40 4.77 15.65 -13.00
N VAL A 41 5.00 14.35 -12.73
CA VAL A 41 4.28 13.24 -13.38
C VAL A 41 2.77 13.37 -13.17
N LEU A 42 2.34 13.63 -11.94
CA LEU A 42 0.92 13.75 -11.59
C LEU A 42 0.27 15.05 -12.10
N ASN A 43 1.07 16.02 -12.51
CA ASN A 43 0.63 17.22 -13.23
C ASN A 43 0.68 17.07 -14.76
N GLY A 44 0.94 15.85 -15.28
CA GLY A 44 1.00 15.58 -16.72
C GLY A 44 2.27 16.11 -17.42
N LYS A 45 3.29 16.52 -16.66
CA LYS A 45 4.57 16.98 -17.22
C LYS A 45 5.45 15.78 -17.60
N GLN A 46 6.26 15.98 -18.65
CA GLN A 46 7.29 15.00 -18.98
C GLN A 46 8.42 15.02 -17.94
N VAL A 47 8.79 13.82 -17.49
CA VAL A 47 9.90 13.62 -16.55
C VAL A 47 10.85 12.60 -17.16
N LEU A 48 12.14 12.91 -17.14
CA LEU A 48 13.19 11.96 -17.55
C LEU A 48 13.47 11.02 -16.38
N ALA A 49 12.92 9.81 -16.45
CA ALA A 49 13.05 8.76 -15.44
C ALA A 49 12.77 7.38 -16.05
N PRO A 50 13.09 6.27 -15.36
CA PRO A 50 12.73 4.94 -15.83
C PRO A 50 11.23 4.82 -16.08
N PRO A 51 10.80 4.23 -17.22
CA PRO A 51 9.36 4.06 -17.52
C PRO A 51 8.60 3.30 -16.43
N LYS A 52 9.26 2.31 -15.77
CA LYS A 52 8.71 1.57 -14.63
C LYS A 52 8.34 2.52 -13.49
N ASP A 53 9.25 3.38 -13.08
CA ASP A 53 9.06 4.30 -11.95
C ASP A 53 7.89 5.26 -12.21
N ILE A 54 7.78 5.76 -13.45
CA ILE A 54 6.66 6.61 -13.88
C ILE A 54 5.33 5.85 -13.85
N ALA A 55 5.32 4.58 -14.30
CA ALA A 55 4.14 3.73 -14.27
C ALA A 55 3.69 3.46 -12.83
N GLU A 56 4.61 3.16 -11.91
CA GLU A 56 4.33 2.97 -10.48
C GLU A 56 3.64 4.20 -9.86
N VAL A 57 4.12 5.42 -10.16
CA VAL A 57 3.50 6.66 -9.67
C VAL A 57 2.07 6.81 -10.16
N LYS A 58 1.82 6.56 -11.46
CA LYS A 58 0.48 6.68 -12.05
C LYS A 58 -0.49 5.65 -11.48
N ASN A 59 -0.03 4.40 -11.35
CA ASN A 59 -0.83 3.31 -10.79
C ASN A 59 -1.17 3.56 -9.32
N ALA A 60 -0.18 3.95 -8.52
CA ALA A 60 -0.39 4.30 -7.12
C ALA A 60 -1.38 5.47 -6.98
N TYR A 61 -1.24 6.52 -7.79
CA TYR A 61 -2.18 7.64 -7.75
C TYR A 61 -3.61 7.20 -8.05
N GLU A 62 -3.81 6.39 -9.09
CA GLU A 62 -5.13 5.89 -9.48
C GLU A 62 -5.82 5.13 -8.34
N ILE A 63 -5.12 4.20 -7.69
CA ILE A 63 -5.75 3.41 -6.64
C ILE A 63 -5.93 4.19 -5.34
N TYR A 64 -5.01 5.08 -4.98
CA TYR A 64 -5.18 5.94 -3.82
C TYR A 64 -6.31 6.97 -4.01
N ASP A 65 -6.57 7.42 -5.25
CA ASP A 65 -7.69 8.32 -5.56
C ASP A 65 -9.05 7.62 -5.38
N ARG A 66 -9.07 6.30 -5.59
CA ARG A 66 -10.24 5.43 -5.42
C ARG A 66 -10.33 4.77 -4.05
N LEU A 67 -9.51 5.18 -3.08
CA LEU A 67 -9.42 4.53 -1.75
C LEU A 67 -10.78 4.41 -1.05
N GLU A 68 -11.63 5.42 -1.16
CA GLU A 68 -12.94 5.47 -0.49
C GLU A 68 -13.98 4.50 -1.13
N GLU A 69 -13.76 4.07 -2.38
CA GLU A 69 -14.61 3.12 -3.09
C GLU A 69 -14.41 1.67 -2.62
N LEU A 70 -13.26 1.37 -2.00
CA LEU A 70 -12.88 0.02 -1.60
C LEU A 70 -13.53 -0.41 -0.28
N ASP A 71 -13.98 -1.67 -0.24
CA ASP A 71 -14.34 -2.36 1.00
C ASP A 71 -13.07 -3.02 1.60
N PRO A 72 -12.61 -2.59 2.79
CA PRO A 72 -11.41 -3.12 3.42
C PRO A 72 -11.52 -4.60 3.82
N TYR A 73 -12.70 -5.20 3.72
CA TYR A 73 -12.98 -6.58 4.10
C TYR A 73 -13.25 -7.49 2.89
N SER A 74 -13.14 -6.96 1.66
CA SER A 74 -13.37 -7.66 0.41
C SER A 74 -12.05 -8.17 -0.19
N VAL A 75 -11.97 -9.48 -0.45
CA VAL A 75 -10.86 -10.08 -1.20
C VAL A 75 -10.84 -9.57 -2.64
N ASP A 76 -12.00 -9.40 -3.28
CA ASP A 76 -12.10 -8.92 -4.66
C ASP A 76 -11.58 -7.49 -4.80
N ASP A 77 -11.84 -6.63 -3.80
CA ASP A 77 -11.33 -5.27 -3.78
C ASP A 77 -9.82 -5.24 -3.52
N LEU A 78 -9.30 -6.16 -2.69
CA LEU A 78 -7.88 -6.33 -2.47
C LEU A 78 -7.17 -6.75 -3.77
N LEU A 79 -7.72 -7.70 -4.50
CA LEU A 79 -7.20 -8.14 -5.79
C LEU A 79 -7.29 -7.02 -6.84
N THR A 80 -8.40 -6.28 -6.86
CA THR A 80 -8.57 -5.11 -7.74
C THR A 80 -7.52 -4.04 -7.43
N ALA A 81 -7.30 -3.73 -6.16
CA ALA A 81 -6.30 -2.75 -5.74
C ALA A 81 -4.88 -3.17 -6.15
N HIS A 82 -4.53 -4.45 -5.95
CA HIS A 82 -3.27 -5.01 -6.43
C HIS A 82 -3.15 -4.90 -7.95
N GLY A 83 -4.19 -5.28 -8.68
CA GLY A 83 -4.23 -5.22 -10.15
C GLY A 83 -3.98 -3.81 -10.70
N ILE A 84 -4.57 -2.78 -10.08
CA ILE A 84 -4.33 -1.38 -10.45
C ILE A 84 -2.91 -0.96 -10.06
N MET A 85 -2.49 -1.25 -8.83
CA MET A 85 -1.17 -0.87 -8.30
C MET A 85 0.00 -1.42 -9.15
N THR A 86 -0.16 -2.64 -9.67
CA THR A 86 0.90 -3.38 -10.38
C THR A 86 0.66 -3.50 -11.89
N ARG A 87 -0.33 -2.79 -12.43
CA ARG A 87 -0.70 -2.86 -13.84
C ARG A 87 0.47 -2.55 -14.77
N GLY A 88 0.79 -3.51 -15.66
CA GLY A 88 1.89 -3.42 -16.61
C GLY A 88 3.28 -3.55 -15.98
N LEU A 89 3.38 -3.91 -14.71
CA LEU A 89 4.63 -4.09 -13.98
C LEU A 89 4.89 -5.55 -13.64
N VAL A 90 3.86 -6.36 -13.47
CA VAL A 90 3.93 -7.79 -13.14
C VAL A 90 2.94 -8.60 -13.98
N ASP A 91 3.25 -9.89 -14.20
CA ASP A 91 2.40 -10.78 -14.99
C ASP A 91 1.13 -11.18 -14.23
N GLU A 92 1.21 -11.41 -12.91
CA GLU A 92 0.10 -11.86 -12.04
C GLU A 92 -0.61 -10.66 -11.38
N ALA A 93 -0.82 -9.54 -12.11
CA ALA A 93 -1.52 -8.38 -11.59
C ALA A 93 -3.00 -8.71 -11.24
N GLY A 94 -3.41 -8.41 -10.00
CA GLY A 94 -4.77 -8.69 -9.52
C GLY A 94 -5.04 -10.15 -9.17
N MET A 95 -4.00 -10.96 -9.00
CA MET A 95 -4.13 -12.37 -8.62
C MET A 95 -3.18 -12.71 -7.48
N PHE A 96 -3.57 -13.65 -6.64
CA PHE A 96 -2.64 -14.26 -5.70
C PHE A 96 -1.55 -15.02 -6.46
N ARG A 97 -0.34 -15.01 -5.91
CA ARG A 97 0.79 -15.70 -6.51
C ARG A 97 0.56 -17.20 -6.66
N SER A 98 1.02 -17.73 -7.76
CA SER A 98 0.97 -19.18 -8.06
C SER A 98 2.23 -19.93 -7.63
N LYS A 99 3.32 -19.21 -7.30
CA LYS A 99 4.62 -19.79 -6.96
C LYS A 99 5.03 -19.47 -5.52
N PRO A 100 5.86 -20.32 -4.89
CA PRO A 100 6.50 -19.99 -3.62
C PRO A 100 7.35 -18.73 -3.75
N VAL A 101 7.39 -17.92 -2.70
CA VAL A 101 8.25 -16.74 -2.58
C VAL A 101 9.04 -16.80 -1.29
N GLY A 102 10.21 -16.14 -1.26
CA GLY A 102 10.99 -15.92 -0.06
C GLY A 102 11.33 -14.43 0.06
N VAL A 103 11.29 -13.90 1.27
CA VAL A 103 11.84 -12.59 1.59
C VAL A 103 13.34 -12.79 1.82
N VAL A 104 14.16 -12.08 1.07
CA VAL A 104 15.63 -12.17 1.19
C VAL A 104 16.19 -10.82 1.65
N ASP A 105 17.30 -10.86 2.39
CA ASP A 105 18.06 -9.66 2.71
C ASP A 105 18.90 -9.16 1.51
N GLN A 106 19.63 -8.08 1.70
CA GLN A 106 20.49 -7.49 0.67
C GLN A 106 21.66 -8.42 0.27
N GLU A 107 21.98 -9.41 1.10
CA GLU A 107 23.05 -10.39 0.90
C GLU A 107 22.54 -11.68 0.24
N GLY A 108 21.21 -11.79 0.03
CA GLY A 108 20.54 -12.95 -0.60
C GLY A 108 20.19 -14.07 0.38
N HIS A 109 20.32 -13.88 1.68
CA HIS A 109 19.88 -14.84 2.68
C HIS A 109 18.35 -14.80 2.81
N VAL A 110 17.73 -15.96 2.86
CA VAL A 110 16.28 -16.06 3.06
C VAL A 110 15.96 -15.72 4.52
N LEU A 111 15.28 -14.59 4.72
CA LEU A 111 14.80 -14.15 6.03
C LEU A 111 13.49 -14.85 6.41
N HIS A 112 12.63 -15.05 5.43
CA HIS A 112 11.31 -15.66 5.63
C HIS A 112 10.89 -16.40 4.35
N PHE A 113 10.32 -17.61 4.52
CA PHE A 113 9.60 -18.27 3.44
C PHE A 113 8.14 -17.88 3.53
N GLY A 114 7.61 -17.25 2.48
CA GLY A 114 6.18 -16.98 2.39
C GLY A 114 5.37 -18.27 2.47
N THR A 115 4.15 -18.16 2.92
CA THR A 115 3.17 -19.25 2.96
C THR A 115 3.10 -19.98 1.61
N LEU A 116 2.86 -21.30 1.61
CA LEU A 116 2.64 -22.04 0.37
C LEU A 116 1.45 -21.46 -0.42
N PRO A 117 1.56 -21.28 -1.75
CA PRO A 117 0.57 -20.58 -2.56
C PRO A 117 -0.86 -21.08 -2.39
N GLN A 118 -1.03 -22.38 -2.21
CA GLN A 118 -2.34 -23.03 -2.04
C GLN A 118 -3.11 -22.58 -0.79
N TYR A 119 -2.44 -22.08 0.23
CA TYR A 119 -3.07 -21.59 1.48
C TYR A 119 -3.28 -20.08 1.50
N VAL A 120 -2.70 -19.35 0.55
CA VAL A 120 -2.76 -17.89 0.51
C VAL A 120 -4.20 -17.36 0.46
N PRO A 121 -5.09 -17.86 -0.41
CA PRO A 121 -6.46 -17.34 -0.47
C PRO A 121 -7.22 -17.48 0.87
N ASP A 122 -7.10 -18.64 1.51
CA ASP A 122 -7.79 -18.91 2.77
C ASP A 122 -7.25 -18.05 3.90
N LEU A 123 -5.93 -17.92 4.02
CA LEU A 123 -5.31 -17.07 5.06
C LEU A 123 -5.63 -15.59 4.87
N VAL A 124 -5.66 -15.08 3.65
CA VAL A 124 -6.07 -13.70 3.39
C VAL A 124 -7.53 -13.48 3.77
N MET A 125 -8.42 -14.42 3.41
CA MET A 125 -9.82 -14.36 3.78
C MET A 125 -10.02 -14.40 5.31
N GLU A 126 -9.30 -15.28 6.02
CA GLU A 126 -9.31 -15.36 7.48
C GLU A 126 -8.82 -14.07 8.12
N LEU A 127 -7.73 -13.49 7.61
CA LEU A 127 -7.18 -12.23 8.09
C LEU A 127 -8.17 -11.07 7.93
N LEU A 128 -8.79 -10.92 6.76
CA LEU A 128 -9.80 -9.88 6.52
C LEU A 128 -11.04 -10.08 7.40
N ASN A 129 -11.46 -11.33 7.59
CA ASN A 129 -12.59 -11.66 8.48
C ASN A 129 -12.26 -11.36 9.94
N TRP A 130 -11.03 -11.66 10.40
CA TRP A 130 -10.58 -11.29 11.74
C TRP A 130 -10.59 -9.77 11.94
N VAL A 131 -10.06 -8.99 10.99
CA VAL A 131 -10.08 -7.52 11.06
C VAL A 131 -11.50 -6.99 11.12
N LYS A 132 -12.44 -7.59 10.40
CA LYS A 132 -13.85 -7.19 10.38
C LYS A 132 -14.53 -7.39 11.72
N ASN A 133 -14.31 -8.56 12.35
CA ASN A 133 -15.12 -9.04 13.47
C ASN A 133 -14.44 -8.90 14.85
N SER A 134 -13.16 -8.51 14.91
CA SER A 134 -12.41 -8.38 16.15
C SER A 134 -12.87 -7.17 16.97
N ASP A 135 -12.92 -7.31 18.30
CA ASP A 135 -13.18 -6.22 19.25
C ASP A 135 -11.95 -5.38 19.59
N VAL A 136 -10.78 -5.75 19.05
CA VAL A 136 -9.53 -5.00 19.25
C VAL A 136 -9.62 -3.62 18.60
N HIS A 137 -9.06 -2.61 19.25
CA HIS A 137 -9.08 -1.23 18.71
C HIS A 137 -8.48 -1.14 17.30
N MET A 138 -9.09 -0.35 16.41
CA MET A 138 -8.73 -0.31 14.98
C MET A 138 -7.24 0.01 14.70
N LEU A 139 -6.61 0.89 15.51
CA LEU A 139 -5.17 1.15 15.38
C LEU A 139 -4.34 -0.12 15.54
N ILE A 140 -4.69 -0.97 16.49
CA ILE A 140 -3.97 -2.24 16.74
C ILE A 140 -4.33 -3.24 15.63
N ARG A 141 -5.61 -3.36 15.28
CA ARG A 141 -6.05 -4.26 14.20
C ARG A 141 -5.36 -3.97 12.88
N SER A 142 -5.23 -2.70 12.52
CA SER A 142 -4.59 -2.31 11.27
C SER A 142 -3.09 -2.62 11.26
N CYS A 143 -2.41 -2.51 12.41
CA CYS A 143 -1.00 -2.90 12.53
C CYS A 143 -0.84 -4.43 12.46
N VAL A 144 -1.68 -5.19 13.16
CA VAL A 144 -1.67 -6.66 13.09
C VAL A 144 -1.99 -7.14 11.68
N PHE A 145 -3.01 -6.53 11.03
CA PHE A 145 -3.30 -6.82 9.63
C PHE A 145 -2.07 -6.63 8.74
N HIS A 146 -1.41 -5.48 8.87
CA HIS A 146 -0.26 -5.17 8.03
C HIS A 146 0.88 -6.18 8.23
N TYR A 147 1.18 -6.50 9.49
CA TYR A 147 2.22 -7.49 9.85
C TYR A 147 1.88 -8.89 9.29
N GLU A 148 0.69 -9.40 9.54
CA GLU A 148 0.25 -10.72 9.05
C GLU A 148 0.18 -10.76 7.51
N PHE A 149 -0.26 -9.68 6.87
CA PHE A 149 -0.29 -9.56 5.41
C PHE A 149 1.11 -9.68 4.80
N GLU A 150 2.10 -9.00 5.40
CA GLU A 150 3.50 -9.12 4.95
C GLU A 150 4.08 -10.52 5.20
N LEU A 151 3.68 -11.22 6.27
CA LEU A 151 4.08 -12.62 6.51
C LEU A 151 3.43 -13.59 5.53
N ILE A 152 2.15 -13.45 5.22
CA ILE A 152 1.45 -14.27 4.20
C ILE A 152 2.10 -14.04 2.84
N HIS A 153 2.46 -12.80 2.54
CA HIS A 153 3.07 -12.35 1.29
C HIS A 153 2.27 -12.82 0.07
N PRO A 154 1.01 -12.36 -0.08
CA PRO A 154 0.05 -13.00 -0.98
C PRO A 154 0.33 -12.81 -2.47
N PHE A 155 1.15 -11.86 -2.87
CA PHE A 155 1.43 -11.52 -4.25
C PHE A 155 2.88 -11.84 -4.65
N ALA A 156 3.11 -11.99 -5.96
CA ALA A 156 4.46 -12.21 -6.49
C ALA A 156 5.34 -10.95 -6.34
N ASP A 157 4.73 -9.75 -6.43
CA ASP A 157 5.34 -8.43 -6.19
C ASP A 157 4.24 -7.46 -5.74
N GLY A 158 4.61 -6.35 -5.12
CA GLY A 158 3.68 -5.30 -4.70
C GLY A 158 3.04 -5.49 -3.33
N ASN A 159 3.46 -6.50 -2.55
CA ASN A 159 2.92 -6.73 -1.19
C ASN A 159 3.07 -5.50 -0.31
N GLY A 160 4.25 -4.93 -0.17
CA GLY A 160 4.49 -3.74 0.66
C GLY A 160 3.64 -2.54 0.23
N ARG A 161 3.50 -2.27 -1.07
CA ARG A 161 2.67 -1.18 -1.60
C ARG A 161 1.19 -1.37 -1.28
N VAL A 162 0.67 -2.58 -1.48
CA VAL A 162 -0.72 -2.92 -1.19
C VAL A 162 -0.97 -3.01 0.32
N GLY A 163 -0.06 -3.58 1.09
CA GLY A 163 -0.16 -3.65 2.55
C GLY A 163 -0.27 -2.26 3.19
N ARG A 164 0.54 -1.30 2.75
CA ARG A 164 0.46 0.11 3.21
C ARG A 164 -0.83 0.80 2.76
N LEU A 165 -1.25 0.60 1.50
CA LEU A 165 -2.54 1.10 1.01
C LEU A 165 -3.70 0.57 1.88
N TRP A 166 -3.69 -0.73 2.17
CA TRP A 166 -4.75 -1.38 2.96
C TRP A 166 -4.76 -0.94 4.41
N HIS A 167 -3.57 -0.76 4.99
CA HIS A 167 -3.42 -0.15 6.32
C HIS A 167 -4.07 1.24 6.38
N THR A 168 -3.78 2.09 5.39
CA THR A 168 -4.38 3.42 5.26
C THR A 168 -5.91 3.33 5.06
N LEU A 169 -6.38 2.39 4.25
CA LEU A 169 -7.81 2.14 4.03
C LEU A 169 -8.52 1.76 5.34
N LEU A 170 -7.99 0.79 6.08
CA LEU A 170 -8.54 0.37 7.38
C LEU A 170 -8.63 1.53 8.37
N LEU A 171 -7.56 2.29 8.50
CA LEU A 171 -7.52 3.46 9.39
C LEU A 171 -8.51 4.55 8.95
N SER A 172 -8.70 4.75 7.64
CA SER A 172 -9.61 5.76 7.10
C SER A 172 -11.09 5.44 7.40
N LYS A 173 -11.46 4.16 7.43
CA LYS A 173 -12.82 3.74 7.83
C LYS A 173 -13.09 3.98 9.31
N TRP A 174 -12.07 3.96 10.15
CA TRP A 174 -12.19 4.33 11.57
C TRP A 174 -12.17 5.84 11.78
N ASN A 175 -11.24 6.55 11.12
CA ASN A 175 -11.18 8.01 11.15
C ASN A 175 -10.77 8.54 9.77
N PRO A 176 -11.68 9.25 9.05
CA PRO A 176 -11.46 9.73 7.69
C PRO A 176 -10.20 10.61 7.50
N ALA A 177 -9.66 11.21 8.57
CA ALA A 177 -8.42 11.98 8.48
C ALA A 177 -7.23 11.13 8.01
N PHE A 178 -7.22 9.82 8.31
CA PHE A 178 -6.13 8.93 7.91
C PHE A 178 -6.04 8.72 6.38
N ALA A 179 -7.14 8.91 5.64
CA ALA A 179 -7.07 8.91 4.18
C ALA A 179 -6.12 9.97 3.62
N TRP A 180 -5.80 10.99 4.40
CA TRP A 180 -5.03 12.16 3.98
C TRP A 180 -3.75 12.39 4.81
N LEU A 181 -3.44 11.52 5.76
CA LEU A 181 -2.19 11.59 6.52
C LEU A 181 -1.10 10.78 5.79
N PRO A 182 0.05 11.40 5.47
CA PRO A 182 1.12 10.70 4.76
C PRO A 182 1.94 9.82 5.73
N VAL A 183 1.32 8.77 6.26
CA VAL A 183 1.95 7.82 7.20
C VAL A 183 3.16 7.15 6.54
N GLU A 184 3.08 6.88 5.25
CA GLU A 184 4.14 6.28 4.45
C GLU A 184 5.41 7.13 4.39
N SER A 185 5.28 8.47 4.49
CA SER A 185 6.46 9.35 4.62
C SER A 185 7.18 9.14 5.94
N ILE A 186 6.44 8.91 7.03
CA ILE A 186 7.02 8.63 8.35
C ILE A 186 7.72 7.26 8.35
N ILE A 187 7.11 6.26 7.70
CA ILE A 187 7.71 4.93 7.53
C ILE A 187 9.00 5.04 6.72
N HIS A 188 8.99 5.75 5.60
CA HIS A 188 10.16 5.99 4.77
C HIS A 188 11.30 6.65 5.57
N ASP A 189 11.00 7.70 6.33
CA ASP A 189 12.00 8.44 7.10
C ASP A 189 12.56 7.64 8.30
N ARG A 190 11.88 6.56 8.72
CA ARG A 190 12.25 5.69 9.84
C ARG A 190 12.30 4.21 9.43
N GLN A 191 12.72 3.93 8.22
CA GLN A 191 12.68 2.60 7.62
C GLN A 191 13.42 1.54 8.44
N GLU A 192 14.58 1.88 9.05
CA GLU A 192 15.33 0.97 9.94
C GLU A 192 14.53 0.52 11.19
N ALA A 193 13.63 1.36 11.69
CA ALA A 193 12.80 1.03 12.85
C ALA A 193 11.50 0.30 12.46
N TYR A 194 11.17 0.32 11.17
CA TYR A 194 9.99 -0.34 10.63
C TYR A 194 10.24 -1.80 10.29
N TYR A 195 11.45 -2.15 9.80
CA TYR A 195 11.91 -3.52 9.56
C TYR A 195 12.67 -4.08 10.77
#